data_6308399ee233989d058caeedce331292
#
_entry.id   6308399ee233989d058caeedce331292
#
_cell.length_a   1.000
_cell.length_b   1.000
_cell.length_c   1.000
_cell.angle_alpha   90.00
_cell.angle_beta   90.00
_cell.angle_gamma   90.00
#
_symmetry.space_group_name_H-M   'P 1'
#
loop_
_entity.id
_entity.type
_entity.pdbx_description
1 polymer ?
#
loop_
_entity_poly.entity_id
_entity_poly.type
_entity_poly.pdbx_seq_one_letter_code
_entity_poly.pdbx_strand_id
1 'polypeptide(L)'
;MTQYGLQMTQKLSDFLSASQNKDFATTNGTHMHAIMQHIVVDESGDCGDTDIINIIKSRADLKPFFVASAQTEVPIAGIIHGQFVSRRIDRLLINKSNKTIDFIDYKTDINPDEFIDKYRYQLKEYAELLHSAYPDFKINGYILWLHNWTLDKIV
;
A
#
# COMPACT_ATOMS: atom_id res chain seq x y z
N MET A 1 -5.94 26.42 -41.14
CA MET A 1 -5.36 25.37 -40.28
C MET A 1 -5.40 24.05 -41.03
N THR A 2 -4.27 23.44 -41.20
CA THR A 2 -4.18 22.14 -41.87
C THR A 2 -4.61 21.05 -40.90
N GLN A 3 -5.20 19.98 -41.39
CA GLN A 3 -5.68 18.82 -40.61
C GLN A 3 -4.59 18.22 -39.71
N TYR A 4 -3.32 18.37 -40.05
CA TYR A 4 -2.17 17.99 -39.23
C TYR A 4 -1.96 18.83 -37.98
N GLY A 5 -2.26 20.12 -38.01
CA GLY A 5 -2.13 21.02 -36.87
C GLY A 5 -3.18 20.73 -35.78
N LEU A 6 -4.41 20.34 -36.16
CA LEU A 6 -5.46 19.96 -35.24
C LEU A 6 -5.16 18.64 -34.52
N GLN A 7 -4.60 17.64 -35.24
CA GLN A 7 -4.24 16.35 -34.63
C GLN A 7 -3.08 16.47 -33.64
N MET A 8 -2.11 17.35 -33.89
CA MET A 8 -0.98 17.57 -32.97
C MET A 8 -1.41 18.27 -31.68
N THR A 9 -2.29 19.28 -31.77
CA THR A 9 -2.82 19.97 -30.59
C THR A 9 -3.68 19.08 -29.72
N GLN A 10 -4.49 18.19 -30.32
CA GLN A 10 -5.29 17.21 -29.59
C GLN A 10 -4.40 16.23 -28.82
N LYS A 11 -3.39 15.64 -29.45
CA LYS A 11 -2.45 14.71 -28.81
C LYS A 11 -1.67 15.36 -27.67
N LEU A 12 -1.27 16.62 -27.81
CA LEU A 12 -0.58 17.35 -26.77
C LEU A 12 -1.50 17.62 -25.57
N SER A 13 -2.75 18.02 -25.83
CA SER A 13 -3.77 18.23 -24.80
C SER A 13 -4.04 16.93 -24.02
N ASP A 14 -4.19 15.80 -24.71
CA ASP A 14 -4.43 14.49 -24.09
C ASP A 14 -3.24 14.06 -23.24
N PHE A 15 -2.02 14.32 -23.71
CA PHE A 15 -0.79 14.02 -22.97
C PHE A 15 -0.68 14.88 -21.69
N LEU A 16 -0.94 16.18 -21.79
CA LEU A 16 -0.90 17.09 -20.63
C LEU A 16 -1.98 16.75 -19.60
N SER A 17 -3.18 16.38 -20.04
CA SER A 17 -4.27 15.96 -19.15
C SER A 17 -3.93 14.66 -18.43
N ALA A 18 -3.35 13.67 -19.13
CA ALA A 18 -2.90 12.42 -18.54
C ALA A 18 -1.77 12.63 -17.52
N SER A 19 -0.81 13.54 -17.82
CA SER A 19 0.27 13.90 -16.91
C SER A 19 -0.25 14.58 -15.64
N GLN A 20 -1.16 15.55 -15.76
CA GLN A 20 -1.79 16.24 -14.62
C GLN A 20 -2.56 15.26 -13.73
N ASN A 21 -3.33 14.35 -14.31
CA ASN A 21 -4.08 13.34 -13.57
C ASN A 21 -3.14 12.39 -12.82
N LYS A 22 -2.02 12.00 -13.42
CA LYS A 22 -1.01 11.16 -12.78
C LYS A 22 -0.35 11.86 -11.58
N ASP A 23 0.03 13.13 -11.73
CA ASP A 23 0.65 13.93 -10.68
C ASP A 23 -0.32 14.13 -9.51
N PHE A 24 -1.59 14.42 -9.78
CA PHE A 24 -2.64 14.53 -8.77
C PHE A 24 -2.85 13.20 -8.02
N ALA A 25 -2.98 12.08 -8.73
CA ALA A 25 -3.15 10.76 -8.14
C ALA A 25 -1.95 10.38 -7.27
N THR A 26 -0.72 10.65 -7.70
CA THR A 26 0.51 10.39 -6.94
C THR A 26 0.57 11.26 -5.67
N THR A 27 0.24 12.55 -5.76
CA THR A 27 0.21 13.48 -4.62
C THR A 27 -0.83 13.05 -3.58
N ASN A 28 -2.03 12.67 -4.01
CA ASN A 28 -3.07 12.15 -3.13
C ASN A 28 -2.66 10.84 -2.47
N GLY A 29 -2.05 9.91 -3.21
CA GLY A 29 -1.52 8.66 -2.69
C GLY A 29 -0.46 8.89 -1.61
N THR A 30 0.50 9.79 -1.84
CA THR A 30 1.55 10.14 -0.87
C THR A 30 0.96 10.77 0.39
N HIS A 31 -0.03 11.64 0.25
CA HIS A 31 -0.73 12.27 1.38
C HIS A 31 -1.47 11.24 2.24
N MET A 32 -2.20 10.32 1.62
CA MET A 32 -2.90 9.24 2.33
C MET A 32 -1.95 8.31 3.06
N HIS A 33 -0.82 7.93 2.47
CA HIS A 33 0.20 7.13 3.16
C HIS A 33 0.75 7.86 4.40
N ALA A 34 1.01 9.17 4.30
CA ALA A 34 1.46 9.98 5.43
C ALA A 34 0.43 10.03 6.58
N ILE A 35 -0.86 10.06 6.28
CA ILE A 35 -1.92 10.00 7.29
C ILE A 35 -1.97 8.59 7.92
N MET A 36 -1.99 7.55 7.09
CA MET A 36 -2.19 6.18 7.53
C MET A 36 -1.07 5.67 8.44
N GLN A 37 0.18 6.13 8.26
CA GLN A 37 1.30 5.69 9.10
C GLN A 37 1.12 6.05 10.58
N HIS A 38 0.35 7.08 10.91
CA HIS A 38 0.16 7.56 12.28
C HIS A 38 -1.10 6.99 12.95
N ILE A 39 -1.92 6.22 12.24
CA ILE A 39 -3.16 5.68 12.79
C ILE A 39 -2.86 4.55 13.77
N VAL A 40 -3.34 4.70 14.99
CA VAL A 40 -3.37 3.67 16.04
C VAL A 40 -4.77 3.59 16.62
N VAL A 41 -5.29 2.38 16.75
CA VAL A 41 -6.61 2.10 17.34
C VAL A 41 -6.47 0.86 18.22
N ASP A 42 -6.12 1.06 19.47
CA ASP A 42 -6.03 -0.02 20.45
C ASP A 42 -6.29 0.45 21.89
N GLU A 43 -6.20 -0.47 22.84
CA GLU A 43 -6.45 -0.18 24.26
C GLU A 43 -5.43 0.80 24.87
N SER A 44 -4.26 1.00 24.25
CA SER A 44 -3.24 1.98 24.69
C SER A 44 -3.64 3.42 24.40
N GLY A 45 -4.62 3.61 23.53
CA GLY A 45 -5.17 4.90 23.11
C GLY A 45 -5.21 5.04 21.59
N ASP A 46 -6.18 5.82 21.13
CA ASP A 46 -6.32 6.11 19.70
C ASP A 46 -5.42 7.28 19.31
N CYS A 47 -4.84 7.19 18.09
CA CYS A 47 -4.02 8.25 17.50
C CYS A 47 -4.34 8.40 16.03
N GLY A 48 -4.43 9.64 15.56
CA GLY A 48 -4.60 9.98 14.15
C GLY A 48 -5.93 10.61 13.79
N ASP A 49 -6.30 10.52 12.52
CA ASP A 49 -7.55 11.08 11.99
C ASP A 49 -8.79 10.39 12.58
N THR A 50 -9.74 11.19 13.10
CA THR A 50 -10.91 10.67 13.81
C THR A 50 -11.85 9.86 12.91
N ASP A 51 -12.05 10.27 11.66
CA ASP A 51 -12.92 9.55 10.73
C ASP A 51 -12.34 8.19 10.37
N ILE A 52 -11.04 8.12 10.13
CA ILE A 52 -10.31 6.88 9.87
C ILE A 52 -10.36 5.96 11.09
N ILE A 53 -10.12 6.49 12.29
CA ILE A 53 -10.22 5.74 13.55
C ILE A 53 -11.61 5.10 13.69
N ASN A 54 -12.67 5.85 13.40
CA ASN A 54 -14.04 5.34 13.47
C ASN A 54 -14.30 4.22 12.44
N ILE A 55 -13.77 4.34 11.23
CA ILE A 55 -13.84 3.29 10.22
C ILE A 55 -13.17 2.01 10.72
N ILE A 56 -11.94 2.11 11.24
CA ILE A 56 -11.18 0.96 11.73
C ILE A 56 -11.88 0.32 12.93
N LYS A 57 -12.44 1.11 13.86
CA LYS A 57 -13.21 0.59 15.00
C LYS A 57 -14.43 -0.23 14.58
N SER A 58 -15.05 0.12 13.46
CA SER A 58 -16.22 -0.59 12.94
C SER A 58 -15.87 -1.89 12.20
N ARG A 59 -14.57 -2.15 11.94
CA ARG A 59 -14.08 -3.21 11.07
C ARG A 59 -13.20 -4.21 11.84
N ALA A 60 -13.76 -5.37 12.15
CA ALA A 60 -13.06 -6.44 12.86
C ALA A 60 -11.84 -7.00 12.10
N ASP A 61 -11.87 -6.94 10.76
CA ASP A 61 -10.78 -7.37 9.88
C ASP A 61 -9.60 -6.38 9.86
N LEU A 62 -9.84 -5.10 10.12
CA LEU A 62 -8.80 -4.05 10.12
C LEU A 62 -8.16 -3.84 11.49
N LYS A 63 -8.91 -3.98 12.57
CA LYS A 63 -8.42 -3.72 13.94
C LYS A 63 -7.09 -4.36 14.28
N PRO A 64 -6.82 -5.64 13.94
CA PRO A 64 -5.56 -6.29 14.30
C PRO A 64 -4.31 -5.62 13.75
N PHE A 65 -4.43 -4.87 12.65
CA PHE A 65 -3.30 -4.21 11.99
C PHE A 65 -2.99 -2.81 12.55
N PHE A 66 -3.94 -2.16 13.20
CA PHE A 66 -3.80 -0.77 13.64
C PHE A 66 -3.48 -0.62 15.13
N VAL A 67 -2.77 -1.58 15.67
CA VAL A 67 -2.28 -1.57 17.05
C VAL A 67 -0.95 -0.82 17.18
N ALA A 68 -0.65 -0.32 18.38
CA ALA A 68 0.57 0.44 18.63
C ALA A 68 1.87 -0.35 18.38
N SER A 69 1.83 -1.69 18.49
CA SER A 69 2.97 -2.56 18.22
C SER A 69 3.26 -2.78 16.72
N ALA A 70 2.34 -2.41 15.82
CA ALA A 70 2.59 -2.47 14.40
C ALA A 70 3.65 -1.42 14.00
N GLN A 71 4.58 -1.84 13.15
CA GLN A 71 5.61 -0.97 12.59
C GLN A 71 5.11 -0.36 11.28
N THR A 72 5.47 0.88 11.02
CA THR A 72 5.08 1.61 9.80
C THR A 72 6.31 2.07 9.02
N GLU A 73 6.16 2.19 7.69
CA GLU A 73 7.22 2.65 6.80
C GLU A 73 8.54 1.86 6.96
N VAL A 74 8.42 0.52 7.01
CA VAL A 74 9.53 -0.39 7.31
C VAL A 74 10.39 -0.63 6.09
N PRO A 75 11.67 -0.21 6.08
CA PRO A 75 12.57 -0.51 4.98
C PRO A 75 12.95 -2.00 4.98
N ILE A 76 12.91 -2.62 3.81
CA ILE A 76 13.37 -4.00 3.58
C ILE A 76 14.26 -4.05 2.35
N ALA A 77 15.28 -4.89 2.39
CA ALA A 77 16.19 -5.08 1.27
C ALA A 77 16.76 -6.49 1.25
N GLY A 78 17.16 -6.94 0.08
CA GLY A 78 17.79 -8.26 -0.10
C GLY A 78 18.05 -8.55 -1.57
N ILE A 79 18.38 -9.80 -1.86
CA ILE A 79 18.63 -10.27 -3.21
C ILE A 79 17.47 -11.15 -3.67
N ILE A 80 16.84 -10.77 -4.79
CA ILE A 80 15.81 -11.56 -5.47
C ILE A 80 16.29 -11.86 -6.90
N HIS A 81 16.35 -13.12 -7.25
CA HIS A 81 16.85 -13.57 -8.58
C HIS A 81 18.21 -12.98 -8.96
N GLY A 82 19.13 -12.87 -7.99
CA GLY A 82 20.47 -12.32 -8.21
C GLY A 82 20.56 -10.80 -8.28
N GLN A 83 19.45 -10.09 -8.07
CA GLN A 83 19.41 -8.62 -8.11
C GLN A 83 19.12 -8.05 -6.73
N PHE A 84 19.81 -6.96 -6.38
CA PHE A 84 19.53 -6.21 -5.16
C PHE A 84 18.20 -5.49 -5.29
N VAL A 85 17.32 -5.71 -4.32
CA VAL A 85 15.98 -5.10 -4.23
C VAL A 85 15.87 -4.39 -2.89
N SER A 86 15.44 -3.13 -2.93
CA SER A 86 15.14 -2.32 -1.75
C SER A 86 13.70 -1.79 -1.86
N ARG A 87 12.93 -2.00 -0.80
CA ARG A 87 11.50 -1.63 -0.73
C ARG A 87 11.17 -1.07 0.64
N ARG A 88 9.96 -0.57 0.78
CA ARG A 88 9.42 -0.10 2.06
C ARG A 88 8.01 -0.63 2.22
N ILE A 89 7.75 -1.28 3.35
CA ILE A 89 6.45 -1.83 3.72
C ILE A 89 5.68 -0.76 4.48
N ASP A 90 4.45 -0.49 4.09
CA ASP A 90 3.63 0.56 4.70
C ASP A 90 3.29 0.23 6.15
N ARG A 91 2.87 -1.00 6.44
CA ARG A 91 2.56 -1.47 7.79
C ARG A 91 2.91 -2.94 7.97
N LEU A 92 3.57 -3.25 9.08
CA LEU A 92 4.10 -4.58 9.40
C LEU A 92 3.77 -4.96 10.85
N LEU A 93 3.18 -6.14 11.02
CA LEU A 93 2.89 -6.71 12.33
C LEU A 93 3.62 -8.05 12.48
N ILE A 94 4.55 -8.12 13.44
CA ILE A 94 5.30 -9.34 13.75
C ILE A 94 4.76 -9.96 15.03
N ASN A 95 4.20 -11.14 14.94
CA ASN A 95 3.77 -11.93 16.07
C ASN A 95 4.77 -13.08 16.31
N LYS A 96 5.63 -12.90 17.32
CA LYS A 96 6.67 -13.86 17.66
C LYS A 96 6.12 -15.13 18.29
N SER A 97 5.00 -15.04 19.01
CA SER A 97 4.40 -16.16 19.73
C SER A 97 3.87 -17.24 18.80
N ASN A 98 3.22 -16.85 17.71
CA ASN A 98 2.69 -17.78 16.70
C ASN A 98 3.51 -17.80 15.41
N LYS A 99 4.64 -17.11 15.37
CA LYS A 99 5.54 -17.01 14.21
C LYS A 99 4.82 -16.59 12.94
N THR A 100 4.04 -15.50 13.01
CA THR A 100 3.40 -14.90 11.85
C THR A 100 3.88 -13.46 11.63
N ILE A 101 3.97 -13.10 10.37
CA ILE A 101 4.18 -11.72 9.92
C ILE A 101 3.05 -11.36 8.98
N ASP A 102 2.31 -10.33 9.33
CA ASP A 102 1.26 -9.76 8.50
C ASP A 102 1.69 -8.37 8.03
N PHE A 103 1.56 -8.08 6.75
CA PHE A 103 1.86 -6.75 6.23
C PHE A 103 0.75 -6.22 5.34
N ILE A 104 0.61 -4.91 5.34
CA ILE A 104 -0.34 -4.17 4.49
C ILE A 104 0.42 -3.20 3.60
N ASP A 105 0.00 -3.14 2.35
CA ASP A 105 0.34 -2.12 1.37
C ASP A 105 -0.92 -1.32 1.04
N TYR A 106 -0.88 0.01 1.16
CA TYR A 106 -2.02 0.88 0.88
C TYR A 106 -2.08 1.25 -0.59
N LYS A 107 -3.28 1.19 -1.16
CA LYS A 107 -3.54 1.63 -2.54
C LYS A 107 -4.72 2.59 -2.59
N THR A 108 -4.58 3.63 -3.39
CA THR A 108 -5.59 4.68 -3.58
C THR A 108 -6.31 4.59 -4.93
N ASP A 109 -5.96 3.61 -5.76
CA ASP A 109 -6.57 3.43 -7.09
C ASP A 109 -8.06 3.11 -6.98
N ILE A 110 -8.86 3.72 -7.86
CA ILE A 110 -10.31 3.53 -7.93
C ILE A 110 -10.65 2.28 -8.78
N ASN A 111 -9.79 1.93 -9.73
CA ASN A 111 -9.93 0.76 -10.61
C ASN A 111 -8.84 -0.28 -10.29
N PRO A 112 -9.02 -1.11 -9.25
CA PRO A 112 -8.02 -2.07 -8.82
C PRO A 112 -7.64 -3.10 -9.89
N ASP A 113 -8.57 -3.49 -10.76
CA ASP A 113 -8.35 -4.53 -11.78
C ASP A 113 -7.27 -4.16 -12.80
N GLU A 114 -7.06 -2.87 -13.06
CA GLU A 114 -6.05 -2.39 -14.02
C GLU A 114 -4.61 -2.67 -13.57
N PHE A 115 -4.35 -2.65 -12.25
CA PHE A 115 -3.02 -2.73 -11.68
C PHE A 115 -2.80 -3.94 -10.77
N ILE A 116 -3.80 -4.79 -10.59
CA ILE A 116 -3.78 -5.86 -9.60
C ILE A 116 -2.58 -6.82 -9.78
N ASP A 117 -2.23 -7.16 -11.00
CA ASP A 117 -1.12 -8.08 -11.27
C ASP A 117 0.22 -7.46 -10.90
N LYS A 118 0.41 -6.16 -11.15
CA LYS A 118 1.59 -5.39 -10.73
C LYS A 118 1.70 -5.37 -9.20
N TYR A 119 0.60 -5.16 -8.50
CA TYR A 119 0.58 -5.13 -7.02
C TYR A 119 0.77 -6.52 -6.41
N ARG A 120 0.22 -7.56 -7.01
CA ARG A 120 0.50 -8.95 -6.63
C ARG A 120 2.00 -9.28 -6.73
N TYR A 121 2.63 -8.86 -7.81
CA TYR A 121 4.06 -9.03 -7.99
C TYR A 121 4.86 -8.29 -6.89
N GLN A 122 4.50 -7.05 -6.61
CA GLN A 122 5.12 -6.23 -5.56
C GLN A 122 5.01 -6.90 -4.17
N LEU A 123 3.82 -7.39 -3.79
CA LEU A 123 3.64 -8.04 -2.50
C LEU A 123 4.36 -9.38 -2.40
N LYS A 124 4.49 -10.12 -3.50
CA LYS A 124 5.32 -11.33 -3.54
C LYS A 124 6.79 -11.03 -3.32
N GLU A 125 7.33 -9.94 -3.89
CA GLU A 125 8.69 -9.49 -3.58
C GLU A 125 8.87 -9.19 -2.08
N TYR A 126 7.92 -8.48 -1.47
CA TYR A 126 7.96 -8.19 -0.02
C TYR A 126 7.95 -9.48 0.80
N ALA A 127 7.07 -10.42 0.46
CA ALA A 127 7.00 -11.71 1.15
C ALA A 127 8.29 -12.51 1.03
N GLU A 128 8.94 -12.50 -0.13
CA GLU A 128 10.22 -13.19 -0.37
C GLU A 128 11.34 -12.56 0.46
N LEU A 129 11.43 -11.23 0.52
CA LEU A 129 12.39 -10.52 1.36
C LEU A 129 12.17 -10.81 2.85
N LEU A 130 10.92 -10.78 3.30
CA LEU A 130 10.56 -11.11 4.68
C LEU A 130 10.86 -12.56 5.02
N HIS A 131 10.57 -13.50 4.12
CA HIS A 131 10.86 -14.91 4.33
C HIS A 131 12.36 -15.19 4.43
N SER A 132 13.17 -14.47 3.67
CA SER A 132 14.64 -14.55 3.78
C SER A 132 15.15 -14.09 5.15
N ALA A 133 14.54 -13.07 5.72
CA ALA A 133 14.88 -12.55 7.05
C ALA A 133 14.28 -13.38 8.20
N TYR A 134 13.11 -13.98 7.97
CA TYR A 134 12.33 -14.74 8.95
C TYR A 134 11.87 -16.09 8.39
N PRO A 135 12.80 -17.04 8.15
CA PRO A 135 12.48 -18.28 7.42
C PRO A 135 11.47 -19.19 8.13
N ASP A 136 11.35 -19.07 9.46
CA ASP A 136 10.43 -19.89 10.27
C ASP A 136 9.05 -19.24 10.45
N PHE A 137 8.83 -18.05 9.88
CA PHE A 137 7.57 -17.32 10.03
C PHE A 137 6.66 -17.56 8.84
N LYS A 138 5.35 -17.65 9.12
CA LYS A 138 4.32 -17.58 8.09
C LYS A 138 4.12 -16.11 7.71
N ILE A 139 4.24 -15.81 6.42
CA ILE A 139 4.08 -14.45 5.89
C ILE A 139 2.72 -14.34 5.22
N ASN A 140 1.97 -13.29 5.58
CA ASN A 140 0.71 -12.94 4.93
C ASN A 140 0.78 -11.47 4.47
N GLY A 141 0.45 -11.22 3.22
CA GLY A 141 0.45 -9.90 2.62
C GLY A 141 -0.93 -9.49 2.12
N TYR A 142 -1.29 -8.25 2.40
CA TYR A 142 -2.61 -7.68 2.11
C TYR A 142 -2.48 -6.36 1.37
N ILE A 143 -3.44 -6.07 0.50
CA ILE A 143 -3.70 -4.74 -0.02
C ILE A 143 -4.90 -4.16 0.72
N LEU A 144 -4.76 -2.96 1.26
CA LEU A 144 -5.88 -2.16 1.74
C LEU A 144 -6.21 -1.06 0.73
N TRP A 145 -7.36 -1.21 0.09
CA TRP A 145 -7.89 -0.24 -0.87
C TRP A 145 -8.54 0.92 -0.12
N LEU A 146 -7.90 2.09 -0.11
CA LEU A 146 -8.35 3.21 0.72
C LEU A 146 -9.59 3.92 0.18
N HIS A 147 -9.96 3.71 -1.09
CA HIS A 147 -11.17 4.32 -1.65
C HIS A 147 -12.48 3.68 -1.11
N ASN A 148 -12.43 2.42 -0.70
CA ASN A 148 -13.59 1.69 -0.17
C ASN A 148 -13.30 0.86 1.09
N TRP A 149 -12.06 0.91 1.61
CA TRP A 149 -11.60 0.18 2.79
C TRP A 149 -11.68 -1.35 2.65
N THR A 150 -11.60 -1.87 1.45
CA THR A 150 -11.53 -3.31 1.21
C THR A 150 -10.13 -3.82 1.51
N LEU A 151 -10.04 -4.91 2.28
CA LEU A 151 -8.79 -5.61 2.60
C LEU A 151 -8.72 -6.92 1.81
N ASP A 152 -7.79 -7.01 0.88
CA ASP A 152 -7.58 -8.19 0.05
C ASP A 152 -6.30 -8.93 0.45
N LYS A 153 -6.41 -10.22 0.76
CA LYS A 153 -5.25 -11.08 0.98
C LYS A 153 -4.65 -11.49 -0.36
N ILE A 154 -3.35 -11.20 -0.54
CA ILE A 154 -2.61 -11.46 -1.78
C ILE A 154 -1.61 -12.59 -1.62
N VAL A 155 -0.96 -12.68 -0.45
CA VAL A 155 0.07 -13.69 -0.14
C VAL A 155 -0.29 -14.46 1.11
#